data_23dba793ad112e3fa9516b355728f3fc
#
_entry.id   23dba793ad112e3fa9516b355728f3fc
#
_cell.length_a   1.000
_cell.length_b   1.000
_cell.length_c   1.000
_cell.angle_alpha   90.00
_cell.angle_beta   90.00
_cell.angle_gamma   90.00
#
_symmetry.space_group_name_H-M   'P 1'
#
loop_
_entity.id
_entity.type
_entity.pdbx_description
1 polymer ?
#
loop_
_entity_poly.entity_id
_entity_poly.type
_entity_poly.pdbx_seq_one_letter_code
_entity_poly.pdbx_strand_id
1 'polypeptide(L)'
;MKIGMIIILWFCLTGGLVVAQEKRAYTLFDADGQETDYAHMMSVLGEQQVVFIGEIHNCPIAHWMEYEIVRDLYALHKDRLMIGAEMFERDDQLVLDEYLSGLITAERFTKEAKLWPNYPTDYKKIVEFAKTNRIPFVATNVPRRYAAMVSRGGFGALEQLSEEAKNYIAPLPLNYVRNEGVETYFRSMEMPGAKKEDTEKLAKAQALKDATMGWSIAQNIGS
;
A
#
# COMPACT_ATOMS: atom_id res chain seq x y z
N MET A 1 -3.95 63.80 62.76
CA MET A 1 -4.37 62.42 62.42
C MET A 1 -4.47 62.31 60.89
N LYS A 2 -3.54 61.70 60.20
CA LYS A 2 -3.58 61.45 58.76
C LYS A 2 -4.09 60.02 58.51
N ILE A 3 -5.24 59.85 57.92
CA ILE A 3 -5.80 58.57 57.57
C ILE A 3 -5.22 58.22 56.19
N GLY A 4 -4.36 57.22 56.16
CA GLY A 4 -3.84 56.69 54.92
C GLY A 4 -4.85 55.68 54.31
N MET A 5 -5.28 55.97 53.11
CA MET A 5 -6.18 55.15 52.33
C MET A 5 -5.34 54.09 51.57
N ILE A 6 -5.48 52.82 51.95
CA ILE A 6 -4.85 51.69 51.25
C ILE A 6 -5.79 51.29 50.10
N ILE A 7 -5.32 51.54 48.87
CA ILE A 7 -6.01 51.02 47.66
C ILE A 7 -5.48 49.61 47.34
N ILE A 8 -6.31 48.60 47.55
CA ILE A 8 -6.00 47.23 47.14
C ILE A 8 -6.40 47.07 45.66
N LEU A 9 -5.42 47.05 44.79
CA LEU A 9 -5.62 46.72 43.37
C LEU A 9 -5.82 45.19 43.26
N TRP A 10 -7.07 44.80 43.00
CA TRP A 10 -7.38 43.41 42.65
C TRP A 10 -7.07 43.18 41.17
N PHE A 11 -5.95 42.53 40.87
CA PHE A 11 -5.61 42.08 39.53
C PHE A 11 -6.39 40.78 39.25
N CYS A 12 -7.52 40.90 38.53
CA CYS A 12 -8.18 39.72 37.95
C CYS A 12 -7.29 39.16 36.82
N LEU A 13 -6.49 38.15 37.11
CA LEU A 13 -5.89 37.32 36.09
C LEU A 13 -7.02 36.48 35.44
N THR A 14 -7.62 36.97 34.38
CA THR A 14 -8.40 36.18 33.43
C THR A 14 -7.38 35.40 32.60
N GLY A 15 -6.91 34.29 33.17
CA GLY A 15 -6.17 33.29 32.39
C GLY A 15 -7.09 32.71 31.34
N GLY A 16 -7.09 33.26 30.14
CA GLY A 16 -7.71 32.62 28.99
C GLY A 16 -7.01 31.29 28.81
N LEU A 17 -7.73 30.18 29.04
CA LEU A 17 -7.30 28.86 28.62
C LEU A 17 -7.15 28.93 27.10
N VAL A 18 -5.92 29.02 26.63
CA VAL A 18 -5.60 28.75 25.23
C VAL A 18 -5.85 27.25 25.02
N VAL A 19 -7.05 26.90 24.58
CA VAL A 19 -7.32 25.55 24.11
C VAL A 19 -6.54 25.43 22.80
N ALA A 20 -5.37 24.79 22.88
CA ALA A 20 -4.63 24.43 21.68
C ALA A 20 -5.53 23.49 20.87
N GLN A 21 -5.95 23.94 19.70
CA GLN A 21 -6.71 23.10 18.78
C GLN A 21 -5.79 21.94 18.34
N GLU A 22 -6.22 20.71 18.62
CA GLU A 22 -5.52 19.52 18.15
C GLU A 22 -5.42 19.55 16.62
N LYS A 23 -4.20 19.55 16.10
CA LYS A 23 -3.97 19.49 14.65
C LYS A 23 -3.80 18.03 14.27
N ARG A 24 -4.88 17.39 13.88
CA ARG A 24 -4.87 15.99 13.43
C ARG A 24 -4.19 15.89 12.07
N ALA A 25 -3.27 14.94 11.91
CA ALA A 25 -2.62 14.65 10.63
C ALA A 25 -3.54 13.85 9.69
N TYR A 26 -4.50 13.13 10.24
CA TYR A 26 -5.50 12.33 9.51
C TYR A 26 -6.78 12.18 10.34
N THR A 27 -7.84 11.73 9.68
CA THR A 27 -9.09 11.31 10.31
C THR A 27 -9.50 10.00 9.66
N LEU A 28 -9.96 9.04 10.48
CA LEU A 28 -10.45 7.74 10.00
C LEU A 28 -11.97 7.79 9.88
N PHE A 29 -12.46 7.17 8.82
CA PHE A 29 -13.89 6.97 8.59
C PHE A 29 -14.15 5.48 8.32
N ASP A 30 -15.29 5.00 8.79
CA ASP A 30 -15.76 3.67 8.44
C ASP A 30 -16.42 3.62 7.04
N ALA A 31 -16.94 2.45 6.65
CA ALA A 31 -17.58 2.26 5.35
C ALA A 31 -18.87 3.09 5.16
N ASP A 32 -19.49 3.54 6.25
CA ASP A 32 -20.69 4.38 6.24
C ASP A 32 -20.34 5.88 6.28
N GLY A 33 -19.04 6.22 6.30
CA GLY A 33 -18.54 7.59 6.35
C GLY A 33 -18.65 8.24 7.74
N GLN A 34 -18.78 7.42 8.80
CA GLN A 34 -18.74 7.91 10.17
C GLN A 34 -17.32 7.97 10.70
N GLU A 35 -16.99 9.03 11.45
CA GLU A 35 -15.67 9.14 12.07
C GLU A 35 -15.46 7.99 13.05
N THR A 36 -14.31 7.34 12.95
CA THR A 36 -13.89 6.22 13.79
C THR A 36 -12.48 6.44 14.31
N ASP A 37 -12.00 5.53 15.17
CA ASP A 37 -10.66 5.58 15.71
C ASP A 37 -9.81 4.38 15.29
N TYR A 38 -8.50 4.50 15.51
CA TYR A 38 -7.52 3.47 15.15
C TYR A 38 -7.76 2.15 15.90
N ALA A 39 -8.18 2.21 17.16
CA ALA A 39 -8.41 1.00 17.96
C ALA A 39 -9.59 0.19 17.41
N HIS A 40 -10.67 0.87 17.04
CA HIS A 40 -11.81 0.22 16.41
C HIS A 40 -11.43 -0.37 15.05
N MET A 41 -10.72 0.39 14.20
CA MET A 41 -10.22 -0.14 12.92
C MET A 41 -9.38 -1.40 13.14
N MET A 42 -8.42 -1.40 14.07
CA MET A 42 -7.57 -2.56 14.33
C MET A 42 -8.34 -3.75 14.91
N SER A 43 -9.38 -3.52 15.68
CA SER A 43 -10.24 -4.61 16.18
C SER A 43 -10.95 -5.34 15.03
N VAL A 44 -11.40 -4.60 14.01
CA VAL A 44 -12.03 -5.18 12.81
C VAL A 44 -10.98 -5.88 11.92
N LEU A 45 -9.86 -5.24 11.66
CA LEU A 45 -8.81 -5.79 10.80
C LEU A 45 -8.17 -7.05 11.39
N GLY A 46 -8.00 -7.09 12.72
CA GLY A 46 -7.42 -8.24 13.43
C GLY A 46 -8.23 -9.53 13.33
N GLU A 47 -9.50 -9.46 12.98
CA GLU A 47 -10.37 -10.63 12.78
C GLU A 47 -10.39 -11.14 11.34
N GLN A 48 -9.78 -10.41 10.40
CA GLN A 48 -9.83 -10.74 8.98
C GLN A 48 -8.73 -11.73 8.58
N GLN A 49 -9.06 -12.64 7.68
CA GLN A 49 -8.07 -13.54 7.07
C GLN A 49 -7.18 -12.78 6.05
N VAL A 50 -7.74 -11.80 5.36
CA VAL A 50 -7.02 -10.97 4.39
C VAL A 50 -7.40 -9.51 4.61
N VAL A 51 -6.38 -8.65 4.68
CA VAL A 51 -6.54 -7.19 4.78
C VAL A 51 -5.93 -6.57 3.53
N PHE A 52 -6.71 -5.83 2.77
CA PHE A 52 -6.22 -5.03 1.65
C PHE A 52 -6.03 -3.58 2.11
N ILE A 53 -4.83 -3.07 1.92
CA ILE A 53 -4.50 -1.66 2.18
C ILE A 53 -4.29 -0.99 0.83
N GLY A 54 -5.23 -0.13 0.45
CA GLY A 54 -5.09 0.73 -0.74
C GLY A 54 -4.34 2.01 -0.37
N GLU A 55 -3.52 2.52 -1.28
CA GLU A 55 -2.71 3.70 -1.02
C GLU A 55 -2.79 4.75 -2.13
N ILE A 56 -2.47 5.97 -1.76
CA ILE A 56 -2.03 7.01 -2.70
C ILE A 56 -0.50 7.00 -2.66
N HIS A 57 0.14 6.52 -3.72
CA HIS A 57 1.57 6.17 -3.80
C HIS A 57 2.58 7.26 -3.35
N ASN A 58 2.18 8.49 -3.22
CA ASN A 58 3.01 9.63 -2.77
C ASN A 58 2.44 10.29 -1.50
N CYS A 59 1.65 9.57 -0.71
CA CYS A 59 1.13 10.07 0.55
C CYS A 59 1.91 9.51 1.75
N PRO A 60 2.81 10.28 2.38
CA PRO A 60 3.62 9.79 3.51
C PRO A 60 2.78 9.34 4.72
N ILE A 61 1.58 9.90 4.88
CA ILE A 61 0.67 9.50 5.96
C ILE A 61 0.10 8.09 5.68
N ALA A 62 -0.23 7.78 4.41
CA ALA A 62 -0.67 6.44 4.03
C ALA A 62 0.42 5.40 4.34
N HIS A 63 1.65 5.61 3.87
CA HIS A 63 2.77 4.69 4.12
C HIS A 63 3.13 4.54 5.60
N TRP A 64 3.01 5.62 6.37
CA TRP A 64 3.15 5.52 7.82
C TRP A 64 2.05 4.64 8.42
N MET A 65 0.80 4.83 8.01
CA MET A 65 -0.34 4.05 8.50
C MET A 65 -0.22 2.57 8.11
N GLU A 66 0.20 2.25 6.89
CA GLU A 66 0.49 0.88 6.44
C GLU A 66 1.48 0.18 7.38
N TYR A 67 2.58 0.86 7.70
CA TYR A 67 3.56 0.31 8.63
C TYR A 67 2.97 0.08 10.03
N GLU A 68 2.20 1.02 10.56
CA GLU A 68 1.57 0.88 11.88
C GLU A 68 0.57 -0.29 11.89
N ILE A 69 -0.25 -0.44 10.85
CA ILE A 69 -1.19 -1.56 10.70
C ILE A 69 -0.43 -2.90 10.63
N VAL A 70 0.61 -3.01 9.80
CA VAL A 70 1.42 -4.23 9.68
C VAL A 70 2.06 -4.60 11.02
N ARG A 71 2.63 -3.62 11.72
CA ARG A 71 3.24 -3.82 13.05
C ARG A 71 2.24 -4.35 14.07
N ASP A 72 1.05 -3.77 14.11
CA ASP A 72 0.03 -4.12 15.09
C ASP A 72 -0.66 -5.44 14.74
N LEU A 73 -0.89 -5.75 13.46
CA LEU A 73 -1.32 -7.08 13.01
C LEU A 73 -0.27 -8.16 13.35
N TYR A 74 1.03 -7.85 13.21
CA TYR A 74 2.09 -8.76 13.64
C TYR A 74 2.07 -8.98 15.17
N ALA A 75 1.79 -7.94 15.96
CA ALA A 75 1.66 -8.09 17.41
C ALA A 75 0.53 -9.07 17.80
N LEU A 76 -0.56 -9.10 17.01
CA LEU A 76 -1.70 -9.99 17.20
C LEU A 76 -1.46 -11.41 16.68
N HIS A 77 -0.88 -11.56 15.48
CA HIS A 77 -0.87 -12.82 14.72
C HIS A 77 0.48 -13.50 14.65
N LYS A 78 1.59 -12.77 14.90
CA LYS A 78 2.97 -13.29 14.92
C LYS A 78 3.31 -14.02 13.61
N ASP A 79 3.69 -15.29 13.72
CA ASP A 79 4.12 -16.18 12.65
C ASP A 79 3.01 -16.55 11.64
N ARG A 80 1.75 -16.21 11.94
CA ARG A 80 0.64 -16.37 11.00
C ARG A 80 0.47 -15.20 10.05
N LEU A 81 1.18 -14.07 10.28
CA LEU A 81 1.12 -12.93 9.38
C LEU A 81 2.02 -13.16 8.17
N MET A 82 1.50 -12.82 7.00
CA MET A 82 2.22 -12.71 5.74
C MET A 82 1.96 -11.35 5.14
N ILE A 83 2.92 -10.79 4.43
CA ILE A 83 2.79 -9.52 3.70
C ILE A 83 2.85 -9.80 2.20
N GLY A 84 1.86 -9.30 1.46
CA GLY A 84 1.88 -9.24 0.01
C GLY A 84 2.01 -7.78 -0.44
N ALA A 85 2.85 -7.48 -1.43
CA ALA A 85 3.09 -6.10 -1.82
C ALA A 85 3.11 -5.89 -3.34
N GLU A 86 2.31 -4.91 -3.80
CA GLU A 86 2.25 -4.49 -5.21
C GLU A 86 3.57 -3.94 -5.73
N MET A 87 4.32 -3.26 -4.89
CA MET A 87 5.58 -2.61 -5.28
C MET A 87 6.68 -3.58 -5.69
N PHE A 88 6.51 -4.88 -5.50
CA PHE A 88 7.44 -5.92 -5.93
C PHE A 88 6.86 -6.76 -7.05
N GLU A 89 7.62 -6.88 -8.15
CA GLU A 89 7.28 -7.75 -9.28
C GLU A 89 7.61 -9.21 -8.93
N ARG A 90 6.77 -10.16 -9.35
CA ARG A 90 6.91 -11.58 -9.01
C ARG A 90 8.25 -12.21 -9.40
N ASP A 91 8.90 -11.70 -10.45
CA ASP A 91 10.22 -12.16 -10.86
C ASP A 91 11.38 -11.59 -10.01
N ASP A 92 11.08 -10.71 -9.07
CA ASP A 92 12.02 -10.27 -8.03
C ASP A 92 11.90 -11.08 -6.72
N GLN A 93 11.00 -12.08 -6.64
CA GLN A 93 10.78 -12.84 -5.40
C GLN A 93 12.06 -13.48 -4.87
N LEU A 94 12.88 -14.09 -5.73
CA LEU A 94 14.13 -14.72 -5.31
C LEU A 94 15.08 -13.72 -4.64
N VAL A 95 15.26 -12.56 -5.24
CA VAL A 95 16.16 -11.50 -4.71
C VAL A 95 15.60 -10.94 -3.39
N LEU A 96 14.28 -10.83 -3.28
CA LEU A 96 13.61 -10.41 -2.04
C LEU A 96 13.83 -11.46 -0.93
N ASP A 97 13.67 -12.74 -1.21
CA ASP A 97 13.87 -13.83 -0.25
C ASP A 97 15.33 -13.91 0.24
N GLU A 98 16.29 -13.76 -0.68
CA GLU A 98 17.72 -13.70 -0.34
C GLU A 98 18.04 -12.51 0.56
N TYR A 99 17.41 -11.38 0.33
CA TYR A 99 17.57 -10.21 1.20
C TYR A 99 16.94 -10.42 2.57
N LEU A 100 15.70 -10.91 2.63
CA LEU A 100 14.97 -11.15 3.88
C LEU A 100 15.67 -12.20 4.75
N SER A 101 16.24 -13.24 4.13
CA SER A 101 17.02 -14.27 4.83
C SER A 101 18.44 -13.82 5.24
N GLY A 102 18.89 -12.65 4.75
CA GLY A 102 20.22 -12.11 5.06
C GLY A 102 21.36 -12.66 4.21
N LEU A 103 21.06 -13.39 3.13
CA LEU A 103 22.08 -13.90 2.20
C LEU A 103 22.75 -12.79 1.39
N ILE A 104 22.02 -11.73 1.06
CA ILE A 104 22.54 -10.55 0.39
C ILE A 104 22.39 -9.29 1.24
N THR A 105 23.26 -8.30 1.00
CA THR A 105 23.22 -7.03 1.69
C THR A 105 22.11 -6.11 1.15
N ALA A 106 21.71 -5.11 1.94
CA ALA A 106 20.77 -4.07 1.50
C ALA A 106 21.22 -3.34 0.22
N GLU A 107 22.54 -3.12 0.08
CA GLU A 107 23.11 -2.52 -1.12
C GLU A 107 22.91 -3.40 -2.36
N ARG A 108 23.13 -4.72 -2.24
CA ARG A 108 22.88 -5.67 -3.32
C ARG A 108 21.41 -5.73 -3.68
N PHE A 109 20.55 -5.90 -2.69
CA PHE A 109 19.12 -5.88 -2.90
C PHE A 109 18.65 -4.64 -3.67
N THR A 110 19.09 -3.45 -3.26
CA THR A 110 18.72 -2.19 -3.91
C THR A 110 19.21 -2.10 -5.37
N LYS A 111 20.31 -2.78 -5.72
CA LYS A 111 20.84 -2.80 -7.08
C LYS A 111 20.18 -3.84 -7.99
N GLU A 112 19.79 -4.99 -7.43
CA GLU A 112 19.30 -6.13 -8.20
C GLU A 112 17.77 -6.12 -8.36
N ALA A 113 17.02 -5.69 -7.32
CA ALA A 113 15.57 -5.63 -7.36
C ALA A 113 15.06 -4.38 -8.13
N LYS A 114 13.93 -4.54 -8.82
CA LYS A 114 13.25 -3.47 -9.58
C LYS A 114 12.42 -2.59 -8.66
N LEU A 115 13.08 -1.89 -7.75
CA LEU A 115 12.43 -1.08 -6.73
C LEU A 115 11.77 0.18 -7.32
N TRP A 116 10.67 0.59 -6.72
CA TRP A 116 10.05 1.87 -7.02
C TRP A 116 10.94 3.01 -6.49
N PRO A 117 10.91 4.21 -7.14
CA PRO A 117 11.78 5.32 -6.77
C PRO A 117 11.65 5.77 -5.31
N ASN A 118 10.45 5.65 -4.73
CA ASN A 118 10.14 5.99 -3.35
C ASN A 118 10.37 4.83 -2.35
N TYR A 119 10.93 3.69 -2.79
CA TYR A 119 11.24 2.59 -1.89
C TYR A 119 12.01 3.02 -0.62
N PRO A 120 13.07 3.87 -0.70
CA PRO A 120 13.86 4.22 0.46
C PRO A 120 13.10 4.96 1.57
N THR A 121 12.11 5.76 1.18
CA THR A 121 11.31 6.60 2.09
C THR A 121 10.04 5.92 2.57
N ASP A 122 9.39 5.17 1.70
CA ASP A 122 8.02 4.73 1.91
C ASP A 122 7.94 3.22 2.26
N TYR A 123 8.58 2.36 1.47
CA TYR A 123 8.41 0.90 1.61
C TYR A 123 9.51 0.18 2.37
N LYS A 124 10.71 0.77 2.45
CA LYS A 124 11.87 0.14 3.10
C LYS A 124 11.55 -0.27 4.54
N LYS A 125 10.82 0.56 5.27
CA LYS A 125 10.52 0.32 6.70
C LYS A 125 9.71 -0.96 6.91
N ILE A 126 8.74 -1.25 6.05
CA ILE A 126 7.95 -2.48 6.11
C ILE A 126 8.82 -3.70 5.77
N VAL A 127 9.67 -3.60 4.75
CA VAL A 127 10.59 -4.69 4.36
C VAL A 127 11.60 -5.00 5.47
N GLU A 128 12.19 -3.98 6.08
CA GLU A 128 13.11 -4.17 7.22
C GLU A 128 12.41 -4.77 8.44
N PHE A 129 11.16 -4.39 8.68
CA PHE A 129 10.34 -4.96 9.74
C PHE A 129 10.06 -6.44 9.47
N ALA A 130 9.69 -6.78 8.23
CA ALA A 130 9.49 -8.17 7.81
C ALA A 130 10.77 -9.00 7.97
N LYS A 131 11.92 -8.48 7.52
CA LYS A 131 13.23 -9.10 7.69
C LYS A 131 13.56 -9.38 9.15
N THR A 132 13.43 -8.38 10.01
CA THR A 132 13.75 -8.46 11.43
C THR A 132 12.89 -9.50 12.16
N ASN A 133 11.62 -9.59 11.78
CA ASN A 133 10.65 -10.45 12.43
C ASN A 133 10.42 -11.78 11.67
N ARG A 134 11.13 -12.01 10.57
CA ARG A 134 11.02 -13.20 9.71
C ARG A 134 9.61 -13.42 9.18
N ILE A 135 8.93 -12.31 8.85
CA ILE A 135 7.58 -12.36 8.28
C ILE A 135 7.72 -12.74 6.80
N PRO A 136 7.01 -13.76 6.30
CA PRO A 136 6.93 -14.06 4.88
C PRO A 136 6.47 -12.84 4.08
N PHE A 137 7.17 -12.54 2.98
CA PHE A 137 6.90 -11.37 2.15
C PHE A 137 6.79 -11.78 0.69
N VAL A 138 5.64 -11.56 0.08
CA VAL A 138 5.32 -12.01 -1.28
C VAL A 138 5.31 -10.84 -2.24
N ALA A 139 6.12 -10.94 -3.29
CA ALA A 139 6.05 -10.08 -4.45
C ALA A 139 4.80 -10.44 -5.27
N THR A 140 3.80 -9.55 -5.30
CA THR A 140 2.49 -9.91 -5.85
C THR A 140 2.25 -9.41 -7.27
N ASN A 141 2.95 -8.35 -7.70
CA ASN A 141 2.67 -7.70 -8.98
C ASN A 141 3.24 -8.47 -10.17
N VAL A 142 2.54 -8.36 -11.29
CA VAL A 142 3.04 -8.88 -12.56
C VAL A 142 4.31 -8.15 -13.00
N PRO A 143 5.30 -8.82 -13.61
CA PRO A 143 6.44 -8.14 -14.23
C PRO A 143 5.96 -7.07 -15.21
N ARG A 144 6.45 -5.84 -15.04
CA ARG A 144 6.04 -4.66 -15.81
C ARG A 144 6.08 -4.86 -17.33
N ARG A 145 7.02 -5.67 -17.82
CA ARG A 145 7.11 -6.02 -19.24
C ARG A 145 5.88 -6.73 -19.78
N TYR A 146 5.20 -7.54 -18.98
CA TYR A 146 3.97 -8.26 -19.40
C TYR A 146 2.74 -7.34 -19.37
N ALA A 147 2.64 -6.45 -18.39
CA ALA A 147 1.65 -5.38 -18.41
C ALA A 147 1.80 -4.49 -19.65
N ALA A 148 3.04 -4.17 -20.03
CA ALA A 148 3.32 -3.43 -21.27
C ALA A 148 2.99 -4.23 -22.54
N MET A 149 3.11 -5.56 -22.54
CA MET A 149 2.67 -6.40 -23.67
C MET A 149 1.14 -6.31 -23.82
N VAL A 150 0.40 -6.41 -22.73
CA VAL A 150 -1.07 -6.31 -22.74
C VAL A 150 -1.54 -4.93 -23.19
N SER A 151 -0.88 -3.86 -22.73
CA SER A 151 -1.17 -2.51 -23.16
C SER A 151 -0.99 -2.31 -24.67
N ARG A 152 -0.07 -3.02 -25.31
CA ARG A 152 0.18 -2.93 -26.76
C ARG A 152 -0.68 -3.88 -27.60
N GLY A 153 -0.80 -5.14 -27.16
CA GLY A 153 -1.37 -6.22 -27.96
C GLY A 153 -2.58 -6.93 -27.36
N GLY A 154 -3.11 -6.44 -26.22
CA GLY A 154 -4.18 -7.12 -25.49
C GLY A 154 -3.71 -8.42 -24.83
N PHE A 155 -4.66 -9.16 -24.21
CA PHE A 155 -4.35 -10.41 -23.49
C PHE A 155 -3.82 -11.52 -24.39
N GLY A 156 -4.19 -11.56 -25.66
CA GLY A 156 -3.67 -12.55 -26.62
C GLY A 156 -2.14 -12.49 -26.80
N ALA A 157 -1.51 -11.35 -26.52
CA ALA A 157 -0.05 -11.24 -26.55
C ALA A 157 0.64 -12.14 -25.49
N LEU A 158 -0.05 -12.46 -24.40
CA LEU A 158 0.48 -13.33 -23.32
C LEU A 158 0.59 -14.81 -23.73
N GLU A 159 -0.16 -15.25 -24.74
CA GLU A 159 -0.08 -16.63 -25.25
C GLU A 159 1.30 -16.96 -25.82
N GLN A 160 2.06 -15.94 -26.25
CA GLN A 160 3.41 -16.07 -26.80
C GLN A 160 4.49 -16.28 -25.71
N LEU A 161 4.12 -16.15 -24.43
CA LEU A 161 5.06 -16.35 -23.32
C LEU A 161 5.46 -17.82 -23.21
N SER A 162 6.72 -18.06 -22.84
CA SER A 162 7.18 -19.40 -22.44
C SER A 162 6.43 -19.86 -21.19
N GLU A 163 6.40 -21.17 -20.95
CA GLU A 163 5.78 -21.73 -19.73
C GLU A 163 6.44 -21.18 -18.45
N GLU A 164 7.75 -20.97 -18.46
CA GLU A 164 8.46 -20.34 -17.34
C GLU A 164 7.95 -18.91 -17.11
N ALA A 165 7.79 -18.11 -18.16
CA ALA A 165 7.29 -16.75 -18.06
C ALA A 165 5.84 -16.67 -17.57
N LYS A 166 5.01 -17.65 -17.93
CA LYS A 166 3.63 -17.77 -17.45
C LYS A 166 3.52 -18.01 -15.94
N ASN A 167 4.56 -18.52 -15.28
CA ASN A 167 4.60 -18.65 -13.82
C ASN A 167 4.58 -17.30 -13.08
N TYR A 168 4.85 -16.21 -13.78
CA TYR A 168 4.86 -14.86 -13.18
C TYR A 168 3.55 -14.08 -13.39
N ILE A 169 2.56 -14.69 -14.01
CA ILE A 169 1.25 -14.06 -14.26
C ILE A 169 0.13 -14.95 -13.73
N ALA A 170 -1.07 -14.38 -13.54
CA ALA A 170 -2.26 -15.18 -13.27
C ALA A 170 -2.51 -16.21 -14.41
N PRO A 171 -3.08 -17.39 -14.09
CA PRO A 171 -3.41 -18.38 -15.10
C PRO A 171 -4.25 -17.82 -16.24
N LEU A 172 -3.91 -18.25 -17.47
CA LEU A 172 -4.69 -17.89 -18.66
C LEU A 172 -5.78 -18.93 -18.95
N PRO A 173 -6.91 -18.55 -19.58
CA PRO A 173 -7.28 -17.19 -19.99
C PRO A 173 -7.76 -16.33 -18.83
N LEU A 174 -7.50 -15.01 -18.88
CA LEU A 174 -8.01 -14.07 -17.90
C LEU A 174 -9.51 -13.79 -18.19
N ASN A 175 -10.33 -13.88 -17.15
CA ASN A 175 -11.74 -13.47 -17.24
C ASN A 175 -11.83 -11.95 -17.03
N TYR A 176 -11.72 -11.20 -18.14
CA TYR A 176 -11.78 -9.74 -18.09
C TYR A 176 -13.21 -9.24 -18.29
N VAL A 177 -13.71 -8.54 -17.28
CA VAL A 177 -14.95 -7.79 -17.37
C VAL A 177 -14.61 -6.31 -17.45
N ARG A 178 -15.07 -5.65 -18.51
CA ARG A 178 -14.87 -4.21 -18.68
C ARG A 178 -15.47 -3.44 -17.51
N ASN A 179 -14.69 -2.53 -16.92
CA ASN A 179 -15.12 -1.66 -15.84
C ASN A 179 -15.01 -0.19 -16.25
N GLU A 180 -16.17 0.46 -16.44
CA GLU A 180 -16.22 1.87 -16.85
C GLU A 180 -15.66 2.81 -15.77
N GLY A 181 -15.73 2.45 -14.49
CA GLY A 181 -15.14 3.22 -13.39
C GLY A 181 -13.62 3.27 -13.50
N VAL A 182 -12.97 2.14 -13.77
CA VAL A 182 -11.52 2.04 -13.99
C VAL A 182 -11.11 2.83 -15.24
N GLU A 183 -11.84 2.71 -16.34
CA GLU A 183 -11.56 3.51 -17.55
C GLU A 183 -11.73 5.01 -17.30
N THR A 184 -12.74 5.41 -16.52
CA THR A 184 -12.96 6.81 -16.15
C THR A 184 -11.85 7.34 -15.26
N TYR A 185 -11.38 6.54 -14.31
CA TYR A 185 -10.23 6.87 -13.47
C TYR A 185 -8.98 7.12 -14.32
N PHE A 186 -8.62 6.19 -15.21
CA PHE A 186 -7.47 6.40 -16.11
C PHE A 186 -7.65 7.62 -17.01
N ARG A 187 -8.86 7.86 -17.50
CA ARG A 187 -9.14 9.05 -18.30
C ARG A 187 -8.97 10.34 -17.52
N SER A 188 -9.26 10.35 -16.22
CA SER A 188 -9.06 11.51 -15.34
C SER A 188 -7.58 11.79 -15.04
N MET A 189 -6.72 10.76 -15.12
CA MET A 189 -5.28 10.87 -14.90
C MET A 189 -4.50 11.22 -16.18
N GLU A 190 -5.12 11.05 -17.34
CA GLU A 190 -4.47 11.29 -18.63
C GLU A 190 -4.45 12.76 -19.01
N MET A 191 -3.39 13.12 -19.73
CA MET A 191 -3.23 14.47 -20.27
C MET A 191 -4.33 14.80 -21.28
N PRO A 192 -4.70 16.08 -21.45
CA PRO A 192 -5.68 16.49 -22.43
C PRO A 192 -5.34 15.97 -23.83
N GLY A 193 -6.21 15.13 -24.41
CA GLY A 193 -6.05 14.54 -25.74
C GLY A 193 -5.80 13.05 -25.80
N ALA A 194 -5.76 12.34 -24.67
CA ALA A 194 -5.68 10.87 -24.65
C ALA A 194 -6.92 10.24 -25.34
N LYS A 195 -6.67 9.23 -26.18
CA LYS A 195 -7.74 8.55 -26.92
C LYS A 195 -8.41 7.49 -26.07
N LYS A 196 -9.70 7.24 -26.28
CA LYS A 196 -10.47 6.18 -25.61
C LYS A 196 -9.78 4.79 -25.71
N GLU A 197 -9.15 4.51 -26.85
CA GLU A 197 -8.40 3.27 -27.10
C GLU A 197 -7.20 3.09 -26.15
N ASP A 198 -6.54 4.18 -25.79
CA ASP A 198 -5.38 4.14 -24.87
C ASP A 198 -5.84 3.85 -23.45
N THR A 199 -6.99 4.41 -23.03
CA THR A 199 -7.63 4.13 -21.74
C THR A 199 -8.01 2.66 -21.59
N GLU A 200 -8.60 2.05 -22.65
CA GLU A 200 -8.93 0.62 -22.63
C GLU A 200 -7.68 -0.27 -22.53
N LYS A 201 -6.61 0.08 -23.22
CA LYS A 201 -5.33 -0.64 -23.13
C LYS A 201 -4.73 -0.57 -21.72
N LEU A 202 -4.79 0.61 -21.09
CA LEU A 202 -4.34 0.79 -19.72
C LEU A 202 -5.21 -0.02 -18.73
N ALA A 203 -6.54 -0.01 -18.92
CA ALA A 203 -7.46 -0.79 -18.10
C ALA A 203 -7.19 -2.31 -18.22
N LYS A 204 -6.88 -2.82 -19.40
CA LYS A 204 -6.49 -4.23 -19.61
C LYS A 204 -5.15 -4.55 -18.93
N ALA A 205 -4.16 -3.66 -19.02
CA ALA A 205 -2.89 -3.83 -18.36
C ALA A 205 -3.05 -3.83 -16.83
N GLN A 206 -3.92 -2.96 -16.29
CA GLN A 206 -4.26 -2.97 -14.87
C GLN A 206 -4.99 -4.25 -14.47
N ALA A 207 -5.94 -4.73 -15.27
CA ALA A 207 -6.64 -5.99 -15.00
C ALA A 207 -5.69 -7.20 -14.92
N LEU A 208 -4.61 -7.22 -15.72
CA LEU A 208 -3.56 -8.24 -15.58
C LEU A 208 -2.83 -8.12 -14.24
N LYS A 209 -2.52 -6.89 -13.80
CA LYS A 209 -1.88 -6.67 -12.48
C LYS A 209 -2.80 -7.16 -11.37
N ASP A 210 -4.06 -6.72 -11.36
CA ASP A 210 -5.04 -7.07 -10.34
C ASP A 210 -5.26 -8.58 -10.26
N ALA A 211 -5.43 -9.25 -11.41
CA ALA A 211 -5.56 -10.70 -11.49
C ALA A 211 -4.32 -11.42 -10.95
N THR A 212 -3.12 -10.91 -11.28
CA THR A 212 -1.87 -11.52 -10.82
C THR A 212 -1.66 -11.31 -9.32
N MET A 213 -1.96 -10.13 -8.79
CA MET A 213 -1.89 -9.85 -7.36
C MET A 213 -2.90 -10.72 -6.58
N GLY A 214 -4.15 -10.77 -7.02
CA GLY A 214 -5.19 -11.60 -6.41
C GLY A 214 -4.83 -13.09 -6.44
N TRP A 215 -4.31 -13.59 -7.57
CA TRP A 215 -3.82 -14.96 -7.70
C TRP A 215 -2.62 -15.23 -6.78
N SER A 216 -1.66 -14.31 -6.71
CA SER A 216 -0.50 -14.44 -5.81
C SER A 216 -0.91 -14.53 -4.34
N ILE A 217 -1.89 -13.74 -3.93
CA ILE A 217 -2.45 -13.79 -2.58
C ILE A 217 -3.13 -15.14 -2.35
N ALA A 218 -4.01 -15.56 -3.27
CA ALA A 218 -4.75 -16.82 -3.14
C ALA A 218 -3.86 -18.06 -3.04
N GLN A 219 -2.69 -18.06 -3.71
CA GLN A 219 -1.71 -19.16 -3.62
C GLN A 219 -1.01 -19.25 -2.26
N ASN A 220 -1.03 -18.18 -1.48
CA ASN A 220 -0.32 -18.08 -0.21
C ASN A 220 -1.26 -18.07 1.02
N ILE A 221 -2.58 -18.00 0.84
CA ILE A 221 -3.54 -18.09 1.94
C ILE A 221 -3.58 -19.53 2.46
N GLY A 222 -3.27 -19.71 3.74
CA GLY A 222 -3.35 -21.02 4.41
C GLY A 222 -2.17 -21.95 4.17
N SER A 223 -1.05 -21.41 3.66
CA SER A 223 0.23 -22.13 3.54
C SER A 223 1.02 -22.15 4.84
#